data_412b2c6ce63374a1740ffeec5b4c8069
#
_entry.id   412b2c6ce63374a1740ffeec5b4c8069
#
_cell.length_a   1.000
_cell.length_b   1.000
_cell.length_c   1.000
_cell.angle_alpha   90.00
_cell.angle_beta   90.00
_cell.angle_gamma   90.00
#
_symmetry.space_group_name_H-M   'P 1'
#
loop_
_entity.id
_entity.type
_entity.pdbx_description
1 polymer ?
#
loop_
_entity_poly.entity_id
_entity_poly.type
_entity_poly.pdbx_seq_one_letter_code
_entity_poly.pdbx_strand_id
1 'polypeptide(L)'
;FRIRAIKTDNGAIFTNYYTSMTKRSDMTVKTIHALDVFCATRDIIHYLIDPGKPAQNGKVERSHREDQEKFYEANTFTVFADLRKKIKKWNTEYNDLEHCGLEGKTPNEFLADYKLISPPYVRT
;
A
#
# COMPACT_ATOMS: atom_id res chain seq x y z
N PHE A 1 -9.46 -10.71 7.19
CA PHE A 1 -9.58 -9.83 6.02
C PHE A 1 -8.71 -10.36 4.87
N ARG A 2 -9.33 -10.57 3.69
CA ARG A 2 -8.61 -11.07 2.50
C ARG A 2 -8.39 -9.90 1.54
N ILE A 3 -7.14 -9.63 1.22
CA ILE A 3 -6.79 -8.69 0.14
C ILE A 3 -7.10 -9.37 -1.19
N ARG A 4 -7.93 -8.74 -2.01
CA ARG A 4 -8.30 -9.23 -3.35
C ARG A 4 -7.53 -8.55 -4.47
N ALA A 5 -7.09 -7.32 -4.23
CA ALA A 5 -6.37 -6.54 -5.21
C ALA A 5 -5.36 -5.62 -4.55
N ILE A 6 -4.27 -5.35 -5.25
CA ILE A 6 -3.26 -4.36 -4.91
C ILE A 6 -3.14 -3.41 -6.09
N LYS A 7 -3.05 -2.12 -5.82
CA LYS A 7 -2.77 -1.10 -6.83
C LYS A 7 -1.47 -0.40 -6.49
N THR A 8 -0.57 -0.32 -7.45
CA THR A 8 0.73 0.34 -7.29
C THR A 8 0.96 1.37 -8.39
N ASP A 9 1.96 2.23 -8.20
CA ASP A 9 2.51 3.02 -9.29
C ASP A 9 3.32 2.13 -10.27
N ASN A 10 3.88 2.77 -11.29
CA ASN A 10 4.62 2.10 -12.36
C ASN A 10 6.12 2.01 -12.06
N GLY A 11 6.53 2.19 -10.80
CA GLY A 11 7.93 2.12 -10.38
C GLY A 11 8.54 0.74 -10.55
N ALA A 12 9.84 0.68 -10.81
CA ALA A 12 10.61 -0.56 -11.04
C ALA A 12 10.59 -1.53 -9.86
N ILE A 13 10.26 -1.04 -8.66
CA ILE A 13 10.12 -1.86 -7.46
C ILE A 13 8.80 -2.66 -7.43
N PHE A 14 7.86 -2.34 -8.29
CA PHE A 14 6.54 -2.98 -8.35
C PHE A 14 6.26 -3.69 -9.66
N THR A 15 6.92 -3.28 -10.76
CA THR A 15 6.64 -3.84 -12.10
C THR A 15 7.83 -3.74 -13.03
N ASN A 16 7.92 -4.68 -13.95
CA ASN A 16 8.86 -4.65 -15.07
C ASN A 16 8.20 -4.11 -16.36
N TYR A 17 6.91 -3.80 -16.33
CA TYR A 17 6.16 -3.48 -17.54
C TYR A 17 6.61 -2.20 -18.23
N TYR A 18 6.96 -1.16 -17.44
CA TYR A 18 7.38 0.15 -17.95
C TYR A 18 8.88 0.42 -17.82
N THR A 19 9.61 -0.40 -17.11
CA THR A 19 11.01 -0.15 -16.72
C THR A 19 12.03 -0.97 -17.50
N SER A 20 11.61 -1.86 -18.36
CA SER A 20 12.45 -2.71 -19.20
C SER A 20 13.25 -1.95 -20.27
N MET A 21 13.22 -0.64 -20.26
CA MET A 21 13.89 0.26 -21.20
C MET A 21 15.36 0.55 -20.85
N THR A 22 16.03 -0.28 -20.05
CA THR A 22 17.47 -0.17 -19.92
C THR A 22 18.12 -0.77 -21.16
N LYS A 23 19.08 -0.05 -21.75
CA LYS A 23 19.83 -0.40 -22.98
C LYS A 23 20.50 -1.79 -23.01
N ARG A 24 20.30 -2.62 -21.99
CA ARG A 24 20.90 -3.95 -21.81
C ARG A 24 19.88 -5.08 -21.80
N SER A 25 18.59 -4.80 -21.74
CA SER A 25 17.58 -5.87 -21.75
C SER A 25 17.11 -6.11 -23.18
N ASP A 26 17.13 -7.35 -23.59
CA ASP A 26 16.47 -7.79 -24.81
C ASP A 26 14.99 -7.48 -24.68
N MET A 27 14.52 -6.50 -25.45
CA MET A 27 13.16 -5.97 -25.40
C MET A 27 12.09 -6.99 -25.81
N THR A 28 12.50 -8.17 -26.27
CA THR A 28 11.60 -9.24 -26.73
C THR A 28 11.12 -10.13 -25.59
N VAL A 29 11.81 -10.13 -24.44
CA VAL A 29 11.47 -10.99 -23.30
C VAL A 29 10.90 -10.13 -22.15
N LYS A 30 9.57 -10.14 -22.01
CA LYS A 30 8.92 -9.55 -20.83
C LYS A 30 9.21 -10.41 -19.61
N THR A 31 10.03 -9.90 -18.70
CA THR A 31 10.26 -10.56 -17.41
C THR A 31 9.09 -10.28 -16.47
N ILE A 32 8.61 -11.33 -15.81
CA ILE A 32 7.54 -11.21 -14.80
C ILE A 32 8.18 -10.67 -13.51
N HIS A 33 7.60 -9.64 -12.92
CA HIS A 33 8.07 -9.07 -11.67
C HIS A 33 7.72 -9.99 -10.49
N ALA A 34 8.57 -10.04 -9.45
CA ALA A 34 8.34 -10.87 -8.27
C ALA A 34 7.00 -10.56 -7.56
N LEU A 35 6.56 -9.30 -7.58
CA LEU A 35 5.26 -8.92 -7.04
C LEU A 35 4.10 -9.54 -7.84
N ASP A 36 4.21 -9.62 -9.17
CA ASP A 36 3.17 -10.26 -10.01
C ASP A 36 3.07 -11.75 -9.69
N VAL A 37 4.20 -12.44 -9.52
CA VAL A 37 4.24 -13.85 -9.10
C VAL A 37 3.61 -14.02 -7.71
N PHE A 38 3.98 -13.15 -6.77
CA PHE A 38 3.39 -13.16 -5.42
C PHE A 38 1.87 -12.98 -5.45
N CYS A 39 1.39 -12.04 -6.22
CA CYS A 39 -0.05 -11.77 -6.37
C CYS A 39 -0.77 -12.95 -7.01
N ALA A 40 -0.24 -13.48 -8.12
CA ALA A 40 -0.83 -14.60 -8.85
C ALA A 40 -0.94 -15.87 -7.97
N THR A 41 0.09 -16.17 -7.18
CA THR A 41 0.08 -17.35 -6.28
C THR A 41 -0.92 -17.24 -5.12
N ARG A 42 -1.51 -16.07 -4.89
CA ARG A 42 -2.47 -15.78 -3.81
C ARG A 42 -3.84 -15.33 -4.28
N ASP A 43 -4.10 -15.43 -5.56
CA ASP A 43 -5.34 -14.92 -6.19
C ASP A 43 -5.58 -13.43 -5.89
N ILE A 44 -4.51 -12.64 -5.89
CA ILE A 44 -4.54 -11.19 -5.73
C ILE A 44 -4.36 -10.57 -7.12
N ILE A 45 -5.23 -9.64 -7.48
CA ILE A 45 -5.10 -8.89 -8.73
C ILE A 45 -4.13 -7.73 -8.51
N HIS A 46 -3.09 -7.63 -9.33
CA HIS A 46 -2.19 -6.49 -9.31
C HIS A 46 -2.58 -5.49 -10.41
N TYR A 47 -2.92 -4.27 -10.00
CA TYR A 47 -3.25 -3.16 -10.89
C TYR A 47 -2.13 -2.13 -10.88
N LEU A 48 -1.76 -1.65 -12.05
CA LEU A 48 -0.91 -0.48 -12.22
C LEU A 48 -1.78 0.77 -12.43
N ILE A 49 -1.30 1.93 -11.97
CA ILE A 49 -1.93 3.20 -12.36
C ILE A 49 -1.70 3.47 -13.85
N ASP A 50 -2.60 4.23 -14.48
CA ASP A 50 -2.41 4.67 -15.86
C ASP A 50 -1.16 5.55 -15.97
N PRO A 51 -0.35 5.42 -17.03
CA PRO A 51 0.78 6.30 -17.27
C PRO A 51 0.34 7.78 -17.28
N GLY A 52 1.08 8.62 -16.56
CA GLY A 52 0.79 10.05 -16.45
C GLY A 52 -0.40 10.43 -15.55
N LYS A 53 -0.97 9.48 -14.80
CA LYS A 53 -2.09 9.75 -13.88
C LYS A 53 -1.72 9.49 -12.41
N PRO A 54 -0.79 10.25 -11.81
CA PRO A 54 -0.36 10.04 -10.41
C PRO A 54 -1.51 10.20 -9.42
N ALA A 55 -2.53 11.00 -9.73
CA ALA A 55 -3.71 11.16 -8.87
C ALA A 55 -4.43 9.85 -8.53
N GLN A 56 -4.27 8.81 -9.34
CA GLN A 56 -4.79 7.48 -9.04
C GLN A 56 -4.13 6.83 -7.81
N ASN A 57 -2.97 7.32 -7.39
CA ASN A 57 -2.23 6.85 -6.20
C ASN A 57 -2.31 7.85 -5.01
N GLY A 58 -3.07 8.92 -5.14
CA GLY A 58 -3.11 10.05 -4.21
C GLY A 58 -3.46 9.67 -2.76
N LYS A 59 -4.24 8.59 -2.53
CA LYS A 59 -4.53 8.12 -1.16
C LYS A 59 -3.28 7.60 -0.45
N VAL A 60 -2.44 6.85 -1.16
CA VAL A 60 -1.17 6.32 -0.63
C VAL A 60 -0.17 7.46 -0.42
N GLU A 61 -0.07 8.39 -1.38
CA GLU A 61 0.81 9.56 -1.26
C GLU A 61 0.42 10.43 -0.06
N ARG A 62 -0.87 10.61 0.20
CA ARG A 62 -1.34 11.33 1.38
C ARG A 62 -0.97 10.62 2.68
N SER A 63 -1.13 9.29 2.73
CA SER A 63 -0.71 8.49 3.90
C SER A 63 0.79 8.62 4.16
N HIS A 64 1.61 8.55 3.11
CA HIS A 64 3.06 8.75 3.25
C HIS A 64 3.42 10.14 3.75
N ARG A 65 2.68 11.18 3.33
CA ARG A 65 2.89 12.54 3.83
C ARG A 65 2.54 12.64 5.31
N GLU A 66 1.43 12.07 5.76
CA GLU A 66 1.07 12.04 7.17
C GLU A 66 2.11 11.29 8.01
N ASP A 67 2.62 10.17 7.53
CA ASP A 67 3.71 9.44 8.18
C ASP A 67 4.98 10.30 8.26
N GLN A 68 5.33 11.02 7.19
CA GLN A 68 6.49 11.88 7.15
C GLN A 68 6.36 13.01 8.18
N GLU A 69 5.28 13.78 8.12
CA GLU A 69 5.07 14.96 8.94
C GLU A 69 4.84 14.62 10.43
N LYS A 70 4.01 13.61 10.71
CA LYS A 70 3.56 13.31 12.08
C LYS A 70 4.43 12.28 12.80
N PHE A 71 5.15 11.46 12.07
CA PHE A 71 5.97 10.40 12.66
C PHE A 71 7.46 10.61 12.43
N TYR A 72 7.95 10.65 11.18
CA TYR A 72 9.38 10.70 10.92
C TYR A 72 10.02 12.03 11.31
N GLU A 73 9.38 13.16 11.04
CA GLU A 73 9.90 14.49 11.43
C GLU A 73 9.72 14.79 12.92
N ALA A 74 8.71 14.20 13.55
CA ALA A 74 8.45 14.38 14.97
C ALA A 74 9.31 13.50 15.90
N ASN A 75 10.05 12.53 15.35
CA ASN A 75 10.81 11.57 16.13
C ASN A 75 12.27 11.48 15.69
N THR A 76 13.15 11.27 16.66
CA THR A 76 14.54 10.87 16.43
C THR A 76 14.71 9.38 16.71
N PHE A 77 15.55 8.70 15.94
CA PHE A 77 15.77 7.27 16.08
C PHE A 77 17.27 7.02 16.29
N THR A 78 17.61 6.32 17.35
CA THR A 78 19.01 6.01 17.70
C THR A 78 19.44 4.64 17.17
N VAL A 79 18.52 3.67 17.23
CA VAL A 79 18.75 2.30 16.75
C VAL A 79 17.48 1.73 16.11
N PHE A 80 17.64 0.71 15.29
CA PHE A 80 16.52 0.07 14.60
C PHE A 80 15.41 -0.45 15.55
N ALA A 81 15.79 -0.95 16.73
CA ALA A 81 14.83 -1.41 17.73
C ALA A 81 13.93 -0.27 18.25
N ASP A 82 14.48 0.93 18.43
CA ASP A 82 13.72 2.13 18.82
C ASP A 82 12.74 2.55 17.72
N LEU A 83 13.20 2.61 16.47
CA LEU A 83 12.34 2.85 15.32
C LEU A 83 11.17 1.85 15.26
N ARG A 84 11.46 0.55 15.39
CA ARG A 84 10.44 -0.51 15.34
C ARG A 84 9.39 -0.37 16.44
N LYS A 85 9.81 0.02 17.64
CA LYS A 85 8.89 0.25 18.77
C LYS A 85 8.00 1.47 18.51
N LYS A 86 8.59 2.58 18.06
CA LYS A 86 7.87 3.82 17.78
C LYS A 86 6.90 3.67 16.62
N ILE A 87 7.29 3.01 15.53
CA ILE A 87 6.40 2.81 14.38
C ILE A 87 5.22 1.88 14.73
N LYS A 88 5.43 0.89 15.60
CA LYS A 88 4.34 0.06 16.09
C LYS A 88 3.31 0.87 16.89
N LYS A 89 3.78 1.76 17.75
CA LYS A 89 2.92 2.67 18.51
C LYS A 89 2.18 3.63 17.56
N TRP A 90 2.89 4.24 16.62
CA TRP A 90 2.31 5.13 15.61
C TRP A 90 1.20 4.44 14.80
N ASN A 91 1.42 3.23 14.32
CA ASN A 91 0.40 2.48 13.57
C ASN A 91 -0.87 2.22 14.41
N THR A 92 -0.74 2.02 15.72
CA THR A 92 -1.90 1.88 16.60
C THR A 92 -2.63 3.22 16.73
N GLU A 93 -1.91 4.29 17.00
CA GLU A 93 -2.47 5.65 17.13
C GLU A 93 -3.12 6.11 15.82
N TYR A 94 -2.48 5.88 14.67
CA TYR A 94 -3.00 6.22 13.34
C TYR A 94 -4.37 5.55 13.06
N ASN A 95 -4.52 4.30 13.48
CA ASN A 95 -5.78 3.57 13.29
C ASN A 95 -6.93 4.05 14.20
N ASP A 96 -6.61 4.88 15.20
CA ASP A 96 -7.57 5.50 16.10
C ASP A 96 -7.74 7.03 15.85
N LEU A 97 -7.09 7.57 14.79
CA LEU A 97 -7.28 8.95 14.34
C LEU A 97 -8.45 9.03 13.35
N GLU A 98 -9.24 10.10 13.46
CA GLU A 98 -10.28 10.42 12.49
C GLU A 98 -9.69 10.87 11.15
N HIS A 99 -10.25 10.36 10.04
CA HIS A 99 -9.84 10.71 8.70
C HIS A 99 -10.98 11.30 7.87
N CYS A 100 -10.76 12.47 7.28
CA CYS A 100 -11.79 13.09 6.40
C CYS A 100 -12.16 12.16 5.23
N GLY A 101 -11.22 11.36 4.72
CA GLY A 101 -11.48 10.39 3.65
C GLY A 101 -12.33 9.18 4.07
N LEU A 102 -12.61 9.04 5.36
CA LEU A 102 -13.47 8.03 5.96
C LEU A 102 -14.70 8.67 6.63
N GLU A 103 -15.11 9.85 6.16
CA GLU A 103 -16.28 10.59 6.68
C GLU A 103 -16.18 10.91 8.19
N GLY A 104 -14.95 11.20 8.66
CA GLY A 104 -14.68 11.49 10.06
C GLY A 104 -14.53 10.25 10.94
N LYS A 105 -14.61 9.04 10.38
CA LYS A 105 -14.36 7.80 11.13
C LYS A 105 -12.87 7.51 11.23
N THR A 106 -12.52 6.77 12.26
CA THR A 106 -11.21 6.14 12.37
C THR A 106 -11.11 4.92 11.44
N PRO A 107 -9.91 4.50 11.00
CA PRO A 107 -9.73 3.26 10.26
C PRO A 107 -10.31 2.02 10.97
N ASN A 108 -10.20 1.96 12.31
CA ASN A 108 -10.74 0.86 13.09
C ASN A 108 -12.28 0.83 13.07
N GLU A 109 -12.95 1.97 13.22
CA GLU A 109 -14.41 2.09 13.11
C GLU A 109 -14.89 1.74 11.71
N PHE A 110 -14.24 2.30 10.68
CA PHE A 110 -14.59 2.00 9.29
C PHE A 110 -14.45 0.51 8.97
N LEU A 111 -13.38 -0.14 9.46
CA LEU A 111 -13.19 -1.59 9.30
C LEU A 111 -14.25 -2.40 10.06
N ALA A 112 -14.68 -1.95 11.24
CA ALA A 112 -15.73 -2.61 12.01
C ALA A 112 -17.05 -2.57 11.26
N ASP A 113 -17.44 -1.40 10.75
CA ASP A 113 -18.66 -1.22 9.95
C ASP A 113 -18.61 -2.07 8.67
N TYR A 114 -17.47 -2.09 7.98
CA TYR A 114 -17.28 -2.92 6.79
C TYR A 114 -17.48 -4.41 7.08
N LYS A 115 -17.01 -4.90 8.22
CA LYS A 115 -17.20 -6.30 8.63
C LYS A 115 -18.66 -6.63 8.93
N LEU A 116 -19.43 -5.67 9.45
CA LEU A 116 -20.88 -5.84 9.70
C LEU A 116 -21.69 -5.90 8.40
N ILE A 117 -21.32 -5.09 7.40
CA ILE A 117 -22.01 -5.01 6.11
C ILE A 117 -21.58 -6.14 5.16
N SER A 118 -20.33 -6.55 5.25
CA SER A 118 -19.75 -7.59 4.41
C SER A 118 -19.45 -8.82 5.28
N PRO A 119 -20.38 -9.78 5.37
CA PRO A 119 -20.14 -11.00 6.13
C PRO A 119 -18.90 -11.71 5.62
N PRO A 120 -18.19 -12.44 6.47
CA PRO A 120 -16.97 -13.13 6.09
C PRO A 120 -17.26 -14.05 4.91
N TYR A 121 -16.45 -13.94 3.86
CA TYR A 121 -16.57 -14.76 2.66
C TYR A 121 -16.42 -16.23 3.06
N VAL A 122 -17.55 -16.94 3.12
CA VAL A 122 -17.56 -18.37 3.33
C VAL A 122 -17.06 -19.01 2.03
N ARG A 123 -15.93 -19.68 2.08
CA ARG A 123 -15.50 -20.54 0.97
C ARG A 123 -16.53 -21.67 0.84
N THR A 124 -17.27 -21.67 -0.22
CA THR A 124 -17.91 -22.87 -0.75
C THR A 124 -16.89 -23.67 -1.51
#